data_a5c89a12b4012d8ead138e92333b6f4b
#
_entry.id   a5c89a12b4012d8ead138e92333b6f4b
#
_cell.length_a   1.000
_cell.length_b   1.000
_cell.length_c   1.000
_cell.angle_alpha   90.00
_cell.angle_beta   90.00
_cell.angle_gamma   90.00
#
_symmetry.space_group_name_H-M   'P 1'
#
loop_
_entity.id
_entity.type
_entity.pdbx_description
1 polymer ?
#
loop_
_entity_poly.entity_id
_entity_poly.type
_entity_poly.pdbx_seq_one_letter_code
_entity_poly.pdbx_strand_id
1 'polypeptide(L)'
;MRLRLRQRWNAWWQARHQPAEQWTLTQRNVYIVPTRAGLAFALTLLLLLVASINFQLNLGYALTFLLAGSALASMHMAHGSLRGLTLHSRPPQAVFAGDRASLDIVVTNPGAARHGLGFGVQPLQGASVLAFAEVDAQGQSSVSIGFLAEYRGRVNLPLLRIESRFPFGLFRAWSLWRPAGHLWVYPRLEQP
;
A
#
# COMPACT_ATOMS: atom_id res chain seq x y z
N MET A 1 -12.34 26.20 -2.46
CA MET A 1 -13.32 25.29 -1.87
C MET A 1 -12.86 23.81 -1.87
N ARG A 2 -12.23 23.29 -2.92
CA ARG A 2 -11.77 21.89 -3.02
C ARG A 2 -10.63 21.51 -2.04
N LEU A 3 -9.74 22.45 -1.66
CA LEU A 3 -8.64 22.23 -0.70
C LEU A 3 -9.13 21.99 0.73
N ARG A 4 -10.15 22.71 1.19
CA ARG A 4 -10.72 22.56 2.54
C ARG A 4 -11.46 21.24 2.73
N LEU A 5 -12.11 20.70 1.69
CA LEU A 5 -12.76 19.39 1.73
C LEU A 5 -11.73 18.26 1.82
N ARG A 6 -10.62 18.37 1.08
CA ARG A 6 -9.51 17.40 1.13
C ARG A 6 -8.83 17.38 2.50
N GLN A 7 -8.63 18.54 3.11
CA GLN A 7 -8.04 18.64 4.46
C GLN A 7 -8.97 18.04 5.53
N ARG A 8 -10.28 18.29 5.45
CA ARG A 8 -11.28 17.69 6.37
C ARG A 8 -11.39 16.18 6.20
N TRP A 9 -11.33 15.70 4.97
CA TRP A 9 -11.30 14.27 4.66
C TRP A 9 -10.05 13.58 5.21
N ASN A 10 -8.89 14.18 5.02
CA ASN A 10 -7.63 13.66 5.57
C ASN A 10 -7.62 13.69 7.10
N ALA A 11 -8.11 14.75 7.73
CA ALA A 11 -8.23 14.84 9.19
C ALA A 11 -9.18 13.77 9.75
N TRP A 12 -10.30 13.51 9.08
CA TRP A 12 -11.24 12.47 9.46
C TRP A 12 -10.64 11.06 9.36
N TRP A 13 -9.93 10.78 8.26
CA TRP A 13 -9.19 9.53 8.09
C TRP A 13 -8.08 9.36 9.12
N GLN A 14 -7.37 10.43 9.43
CA GLN A 14 -6.32 10.42 10.45
C GLN A 14 -6.88 10.18 11.85
N ALA A 15 -8.04 10.71 12.18
CA ALA A 15 -8.69 10.51 13.48
C ALA A 15 -9.20 9.07 13.68
N ARG A 16 -9.51 8.36 12.60
CA ARG A 16 -10.08 7.00 12.66
C ARG A 16 -9.03 5.90 12.83
N HIS A 17 -7.75 6.17 12.55
CA HIS A 17 -6.67 5.22 12.72
C HIS A 17 -5.91 5.50 14.02
N GLN A 18 -6.21 4.73 15.04
CA GLN A 18 -5.48 4.82 16.31
C GLN A 18 -4.01 4.43 16.08
N PRO A 19 -3.05 5.17 16.68
CA PRO A 19 -1.65 4.79 16.63
C PRO A 19 -1.43 3.42 17.26
N ALA A 20 -0.68 2.56 16.60
CA ALA A 20 -0.35 1.23 17.06
C ALA A 20 1.15 0.95 16.88
N GLU A 21 1.82 0.42 17.90
CA GLU A 21 3.24 0.05 17.84
C GLU A 21 3.48 -1.10 16.87
N GLN A 22 2.54 -2.05 16.88
CA GLN A 22 2.53 -3.17 15.94
C GLN A 22 1.19 -3.21 15.22
N TRP A 23 1.23 -3.55 13.94
CA TRP A 23 0.06 -3.65 13.12
C TRP A 23 0.07 -4.95 12.33
N THR A 24 -0.84 -5.86 12.69
CA THR A 24 -1.01 -7.11 11.94
C THR A 24 -2.04 -6.94 10.85
N LEU A 25 -1.66 -7.24 9.63
CA LEU A 25 -2.53 -7.19 8.46
C LEU A 25 -3.47 -8.40 8.46
N THR A 26 -4.74 -8.12 8.70
CA THR A 26 -5.83 -9.11 8.76
C THR A 26 -6.77 -8.95 7.58
N GLN A 27 -7.67 -9.90 7.41
CA GLN A 27 -8.70 -9.83 6.37
C GLN A 27 -9.60 -8.59 6.49
N ARG A 28 -9.74 -8.01 7.69
CA ARG A 28 -10.62 -6.86 7.95
C ARG A 28 -9.99 -5.51 7.61
N ASN A 29 -8.66 -5.43 7.60
CA ASN A 29 -7.93 -4.18 7.38
C ASN A 29 -7.18 -4.14 6.03
N VAL A 30 -7.32 -5.17 5.20
CA VAL A 30 -6.80 -5.22 3.84
C VAL A 30 -7.94 -5.04 2.85
N TYR A 31 -7.85 -3.99 2.04
CA TYR A 31 -8.82 -3.65 1.01
C TYR A 31 -8.29 -4.05 -0.36
N ILE A 32 -9.18 -4.50 -1.25
CA ILE A 32 -8.82 -4.86 -2.63
C ILE A 32 -9.63 -4.00 -3.58
N VAL A 33 -8.96 -3.46 -4.58
CA VAL A 33 -9.59 -2.71 -5.66
C VAL A 33 -9.01 -3.14 -7.01
N PRO A 34 -9.81 -3.21 -8.07
CA PRO A 34 -9.29 -3.44 -9.41
C PRO A 34 -8.43 -2.24 -9.84
N THR A 35 -7.35 -2.50 -10.55
CA THR A 35 -6.51 -1.47 -11.16
C THR A 35 -7.10 -1.05 -12.51
N ARG A 36 -6.55 0.01 -13.11
CA ARG A 36 -6.91 0.38 -14.48
C ARG A 36 -6.65 -0.76 -15.47
N ALA A 37 -5.52 -1.47 -15.29
CA ALA A 37 -5.19 -2.65 -16.08
C ALA A 37 -6.21 -3.79 -15.84
N GLY A 38 -6.64 -4.01 -14.60
CA GLY A 38 -7.67 -4.98 -14.27
C GLY A 38 -9.03 -4.66 -14.90
N LEU A 39 -9.41 -3.38 -14.92
CA LEU A 39 -10.66 -2.94 -15.59
C LEU A 39 -10.57 -3.12 -17.12
N ALA A 40 -9.43 -2.74 -17.73
CA ALA A 40 -9.21 -2.95 -19.16
C ALA A 40 -9.23 -4.45 -19.51
N PHE A 41 -8.61 -5.29 -18.68
CA PHE A 41 -8.65 -6.74 -18.84
C PHE A 41 -10.07 -7.30 -18.75
N ALA A 42 -10.86 -6.85 -17.76
CA ALA A 42 -12.27 -7.25 -17.63
C ALA A 42 -13.11 -6.85 -18.85
N LEU A 43 -12.87 -5.64 -19.39
CA LEU A 43 -13.52 -5.20 -20.63
C LEU A 43 -13.13 -6.09 -21.82
N THR A 44 -11.85 -6.42 -21.96
CA THR A 44 -11.37 -7.34 -23.01
C THR A 44 -12.03 -8.71 -22.90
N LEU A 45 -12.16 -9.26 -21.70
CA LEU A 45 -12.85 -10.53 -21.47
C LEU A 45 -14.33 -10.46 -21.85
N LEU A 46 -14.98 -9.35 -21.53
CA LEU A 46 -16.39 -9.14 -21.93
C LEU A 46 -16.55 -9.12 -23.44
N LEU A 47 -15.68 -8.39 -24.15
CA LEU A 47 -15.69 -8.33 -25.61
C LEU A 47 -15.41 -9.71 -26.23
N LEU A 48 -14.44 -10.44 -25.69
CA LEU A 48 -14.12 -11.79 -26.13
C LEU A 48 -15.30 -12.75 -25.93
N LEU A 49 -16.00 -12.64 -24.80
CA LEU A 49 -17.19 -13.43 -24.51
C LEU A 49 -18.30 -13.13 -25.51
N VAL A 50 -18.59 -11.84 -25.75
CA VAL A 50 -19.64 -11.43 -26.71
C VAL A 50 -19.32 -11.91 -28.12
N ALA A 51 -18.06 -11.78 -28.55
CA ALA A 51 -17.60 -12.31 -29.84
C ALA A 51 -17.76 -13.83 -29.92
N SER A 52 -17.40 -14.56 -28.86
CA SER A 52 -17.53 -16.01 -28.79
C SER A 52 -18.98 -16.45 -28.90
N ILE A 53 -19.91 -15.73 -28.27
CA ILE A 53 -21.35 -15.99 -28.39
C ILE A 53 -21.85 -15.75 -29.83
N ASN A 54 -21.49 -14.58 -30.39
CA ASN A 54 -21.96 -14.18 -31.70
C ASN A 54 -21.48 -15.09 -32.83
N PHE A 55 -20.21 -15.53 -32.76
CA PHE A 55 -19.60 -16.41 -33.76
C PHE A 55 -19.61 -17.89 -33.40
N GLN A 56 -20.23 -18.27 -32.27
CA GLN A 56 -20.34 -19.65 -31.77
C GLN A 56 -18.96 -20.35 -31.68
N LEU A 57 -17.93 -19.62 -31.24
CA LEU A 57 -16.56 -20.12 -31.14
C LEU A 57 -16.31 -20.87 -29.82
N ASN A 58 -16.33 -22.21 -29.86
CA ASN A 58 -16.07 -23.01 -28.68
C ASN A 58 -14.72 -22.71 -28.00
N LEU A 59 -13.68 -22.50 -28.80
CA LEU A 59 -12.35 -22.12 -28.31
C LEU A 59 -12.35 -20.73 -27.65
N GLY A 60 -13.17 -19.80 -28.16
CA GLY A 60 -13.35 -18.49 -27.57
C GLY A 60 -13.94 -18.53 -26.16
N TYR A 61 -14.92 -19.40 -25.93
CA TYR A 61 -15.46 -19.63 -24.59
C TYR A 61 -14.40 -20.23 -23.66
N ALA A 62 -13.67 -21.27 -24.10
CA ALA A 62 -12.64 -21.89 -23.29
C ALA A 62 -11.57 -20.88 -22.89
N LEU A 63 -11.10 -20.05 -23.83
CA LEU A 63 -10.13 -19.01 -23.56
C LEU A 63 -10.67 -17.94 -22.58
N THR A 64 -11.91 -17.48 -22.77
CA THR A 64 -12.53 -16.49 -21.88
C THR A 64 -12.62 -17.00 -20.45
N PHE A 65 -13.09 -18.23 -20.25
CA PHE A 65 -13.21 -18.81 -18.92
C PHE A 65 -11.85 -19.10 -18.26
N LEU A 66 -10.85 -19.52 -19.04
CA LEU A 66 -9.49 -19.73 -18.54
C LEU A 66 -8.88 -18.41 -18.03
N LEU A 67 -9.01 -17.34 -18.82
CA LEU A 67 -8.51 -16.01 -18.46
C LEU A 67 -9.30 -15.41 -17.29
N ALA A 68 -10.61 -15.58 -17.25
CA ALA A 68 -11.45 -15.15 -16.13
C ALA A 68 -11.08 -15.89 -14.83
N GLY A 69 -10.86 -17.21 -14.91
CA GLY A 69 -10.39 -18.02 -13.80
C GLY A 69 -9.02 -17.56 -13.28
N SER A 70 -8.10 -17.22 -14.19
CA SER A 70 -6.79 -16.66 -13.83
C SER A 70 -6.90 -15.30 -13.11
N ALA A 71 -7.83 -14.45 -13.55
CA ALA A 71 -8.10 -13.18 -12.89
C ALA A 71 -8.65 -13.37 -11.46
N LEU A 72 -9.59 -14.31 -11.27
CA LEU A 72 -10.13 -14.64 -9.96
C LEU A 72 -9.05 -15.21 -9.03
N ALA A 73 -8.19 -16.11 -9.54
CA ALA A 73 -7.05 -16.60 -8.80
C ALA A 73 -6.08 -15.47 -8.41
N SER A 74 -5.82 -14.53 -9.33
CA SER A 74 -5.01 -13.34 -9.06
C SER A 74 -5.60 -12.46 -7.94
N MET A 75 -6.91 -12.29 -7.91
CA MET A 75 -7.59 -11.54 -6.84
C MET A 75 -7.36 -12.21 -5.47
N HIS A 76 -7.50 -13.52 -5.40
CA HIS A 76 -7.28 -14.28 -4.18
C HIS A 76 -5.82 -14.19 -3.71
N MET A 77 -4.87 -14.31 -4.64
CA MET A 77 -3.43 -14.17 -4.34
C MET A 77 -3.07 -12.74 -3.91
N ALA A 78 -3.65 -11.71 -4.53
CA ALA A 78 -3.43 -10.32 -4.15
C ALA A 78 -3.87 -10.04 -2.70
N HIS A 79 -5.01 -10.61 -2.28
CA HIS A 79 -5.44 -10.54 -0.89
C HIS A 79 -4.48 -11.27 0.05
N GLY A 80 -4.04 -12.46 -0.34
CA GLY A 80 -3.08 -13.27 0.41
C GLY A 80 -1.71 -12.59 0.56
N SER A 81 -1.31 -11.72 -0.38
CA SER A 81 0.02 -11.08 -0.37
C SER A 81 0.28 -10.21 0.84
N LEU A 82 -0.74 -9.55 1.39
CA LEU A 82 -0.61 -8.67 2.56
C LEU A 82 -1.04 -9.36 3.87
N ARG A 83 -1.92 -10.32 3.80
CA ARG A 83 -2.51 -10.96 4.98
C ARG A 83 -1.46 -11.70 5.81
N GLY A 84 -1.51 -11.51 7.14
CA GLY A 84 -0.66 -12.19 8.11
C GLY A 84 0.68 -11.48 8.37
N LEU A 85 1.03 -10.46 7.58
CA LEU A 85 2.22 -9.65 7.85
C LEU A 85 2.04 -8.82 9.12
N THR A 86 3.07 -8.74 9.93
CA THR A 86 3.14 -7.86 11.10
C THR A 86 4.16 -6.76 10.85
N LEU A 87 3.74 -5.52 11.07
CA LEU A 87 4.52 -4.32 10.85
C LEU A 87 4.90 -3.71 12.19
N HIS A 88 6.15 -3.29 12.32
CA HIS A 88 6.66 -2.57 13.46
C HIS A 88 7.55 -1.42 12.98
N SER A 89 7.45 -0.24 13.58
CA SER A 89 8.31 0.90 13.26
C SER A 89 9.45 1.01 14.27
N ARG A 90 10.66 1.24 13.79
CA ARG A 90 11.76 1.66 14.66
C ARG A 90 11.61 3.16 14.98
N PRO A 91 12.02 3.61 16.17
CA PRO A 91 12.04 5.03 16.49
C PRO A 91 12.87 5.80 15.46
N PRO A 92 12.31 6.85 14.81
CA PRO A 92 13.05 7.64 13.85
C PRO A 92 14.11 8.49 14.55
N GLN A 93 15.21 8.77 13.86
CA GLN A 93 16.22 9.71 14.32
C GLN A 93 15.68 11.14 14.24
N ALA A 94 16.09 11.98 15.20
CA ALA A 94 15.74 13.39 15.18
C ALA A 94 16.40 14.11 13.99
N VAL A 95 15.68 15.06 13.41
CA VAL A 95 16.10 15.84 12.23
C VAL A 95 15.85 17.34 12.43
N PHE A 96 16.41 18.17 11.57
CA PHE A 96 16.12 19.60 11.56
C PHE A 96 14.86 19.91 10.70
N ALA A 97 14.19 21.02 11.02
CA ALA A 97 13.02 21.46 10.25
C ALA A 97 13.42 21.75 8.79
N GLY A 98 12.68 21.19 7.86
CA GLY A 98 12.95 21.25 6.42
C GLY A 98 13.77 20.09 5.88
N ASP A 99 14.33 19.23 6.73
CA ASP A 99 15.06 18.05 6.30
C ASP A 99 14.14 16.84 6.06
N ARG A 100 14.66 15.85 5.35
CA ARG A 100 13.99 14.57 5.17
C ARG A 100 14.28 13.65 6.35
N ALA A 101 13.22 13.23 7.03
CA ALA A 101 13.28 12.18 8.03
C ALA A 101 13.14 10.80 7.37
N SER A 102 13.78 9.79 7.95
CA SER A 102 13.64 8.39 7.55
C SER A 102 12.94 7.61 8.66
N LEU A 103 11.98 6.80 8.26
CA LEU A 103 11.26 5.87 9.14
C LEU A 103 11.52 4.43 8.69
N ASP A 104 12.15 3.65 9.54
CA ASP A 104 12.41 2.25 9.28
C ASP A 104 11.25 1.39 9.77
N ILE A 105 10.72 0.59 8.86
CA ILE A 105 9.63 -0.34 9.11
C ILE A 105 10.19 -1.75 9.01
N VAL A 106 10.00 -2.51 10.05
CA VAL A 106 10.29 -3.95 10.09
C VAL A 106 9.01 -4.70 9.74
N VAL A 107 9.11 -5.56 8.74
CA VAL A 107 8.02 -6.42 8.28
C VAL A 107 8.35 -7.85 8.67
N THR A 108 7.50 -8.46 9.47
CA THR A 108 7.63 -9.88 9.88
C THR A 108 6.60 -10.71 9.13
N ASN A 109 7.06 -11.78 8.50
CA ASN A 109 6.23 -12.70 7.73
C ASN A 109 6.25 -14.09 8.39
N PRO A 110 5.15 -14.55 8.99
CA PRO A 110 5.08 -15.90 9.56
C PRO A 110 4.75 -16.99 8.52
N GLY A 111 4.48 -16.61 7.27
CA GLY A 111 4.01 -17.50 6.22
C GLY A 111 4.99 -17.69 5.07
N ALA A 112 4.47 -17.98 3.87
CA ALA A 112 5.23 -18.10 2.64
C ALA A 112 5.83 -16.75 2.19
N ALA A 113 6.89 -16.76 1.38
CA ALA A 113 7.54 -15.57 0.86
C ALA A 113 6.55 -14.58 0.23
N ARG A 114 6.80 -13.29 0.41
CA ARG A 114 5.98 -12.19 -0.11
C ARG A 114 6.81 -11.26 -0.98
N HIS A 115 6.26 -10.92 -2.13
CA HIS A 115 6.93 -10.10 -3.14
C HIS A 115 6.12 -8.86 -3.49
N GLY A 116 6.80 -7.81 -3.92
CA GLY A 116 6.17 -6.58 -4.41
C GLY A 116 5.36 -5.84 -3.35
N LEU A 117 5.84 -5.80 -2.11
CA LEU A 117 5.25 -5.01 -1.04
C LEU A 117 5.71 -3.56 -1.17
N GLY A 118 4.80 -2.64 -1.47
CA GLY A 118 5.07 -1.22 -1.58
C GLY A 118 4.65 -0.46 -0.32
N PHE A 119 5.53 0.41 0.16
CA PHE A 119 5.32 1.22 1.36
C PHE A 119 5.45 2.71 1.02
N GLY A 120 4.54 3.53 1.50
CA GLY A 120 4.57 4.97 1.27
C GLY A 120 3.80 5.76 2.32
N VAL A 121 4.03 7.06 2.35
CA VAL A 121 3.34 7.99 3.26
C VAL A 121 2.02 8.43 2.63
N GLN A 122 0.95 8.48 3.43
CA GLN A 122 -0.36 8.97 3.03
C GLN A 122 -0.56 10.42 3.50
N PRO A 123 -1.10 11.35 2.69
CA PRO A 123 -1.53 11.16 1.32
C PRO A 123 -0.36 11.05 0.35
N LEU A 124 -0.52 10.18 -0.65
CA LEU A 124 0.41 10.08 -1.76
C LEU A 124 0.31 11.38 -2.58
N GLN A 125 1.13 12.38 -2.25
CA GLN A 125 1.18 13.65 -3.00
C GLN A 125 2.28 13.55 -4.06
N GLY A 126 1.92 13.82 -5.30
CA GLY A 126 2.84 13.76 -6.43
C GLY A 126 3.34 12.36 -6.73
N ALA A 127 4.54 12.25 -7.24
CA ALA A 127 5.27 10.98 -7.39
C ALA A 127 5.83 10.54 -6.03
N SER A 128 4.95 10.20 -5.06
CA SER A 128 5.42 9.58 -3.83
C SER A 128 6.00 8.22 -4.20
N VAL A 129 7.31 8.15 -4.10
CA VAL A 129 8.06 6.94 -4.38
C VAL A 129 7.67 5.92 -3.34
N LEU A 130 7.00 4.86 -3.78
CA LEU A 130 6.81 3.69 -2.93
C LEU A 130 8.18 3.03 -2.75
N ALA A 131 8.57 2.80 -1.51
CA ALA A 131 9.68 1.92 -1.20
C ALA A 131 9.18 0.48 -1.29
N PHE A 132 9.88 -0.36 -2.04
CA PHE A 132 9.50 -1.76 -2.18
C PHE A 132 10.35 -2.65 -1.30
N ALA A 133 9.73 -3.66 -0.72
CA ALA A 133 10.39 -4.71 0.04
C ALA A 133 9.88 -6.08 -0.38
N GLU A 134 10.73 -7.06 -0.22
CA GLU A 134 10.40 -8.47 -0.29
C GLU A 134 10.68 -9.10 1.07
N VAL A 135 9.89 -10.08 1.44
CA VAL A 135 10.05 -10.77 2.73
C VAL A 135 10.01 -12.26 2.50
N ASP A 136 11.09 -12.92 2.87
CA ASP A 136 11.20 -14.38 2.76
C ASP A 136 10.17 -15.10 3.62
N ALA A 137 10.00 -16.40 3.34
CA ALA A 137 9.16 -17.26 4.15
C ALA A 137 9.69 -17.31 5.58
N GLN A 138 8.79 -17.10 6.56
CA GLN A 138 9.11 -17.09 7.99
C GLN A 138 10.27 -16.14 8.35
N GLY A 139 10.40 -15.05 7.56
CA GLY A 139 11.49 -14.10 7.63
C GLY A 139 11.06 -12.71 8.07
N GLN A 140 12.05 -11.83 8.15
CA GLN A 140 11.90 -10.41 8.40
C GLN A 140 12.66 -9.61 7.35
N SER A 141 12.08 -8.49 6.97
CA SER A 141 12.73 -7.49 6.11
C SER A 141 12.52 -6.11 6.69
N SER A 142 13.40 -5.17 6.37
CA SER A 142 13.25 -3.77 6.76
C SER A 142 13.19 -2.88 5.53
N VAL A 143 12.33 -1.87 5.59
CA VAL A 143 12.18 -0.87 4.54
C VAL A 143 12.20 0.52 5.15
N SER A 144 12.97 1.43 4.56
CA SER A 144 13.08 2.83 4.98
C SER A 144 12.21 3.71 4.11
N ILE A 145 11.37 4.54 4.75
CA ILE A 145 10.49 5.49 4.08
C ILE A 145 10.90 6.90 4.45
N GLY A 146 11.23 7.71 3.43
CA GLY A 146 11.54 9.11 3.61
C GLY A 146 10.28 9.99 3.58
N PHE A 147 10.20 10.97 4.49
CA PHE A 147 9.17 12.02 4.49
C PHE A 147 9.77 13.35 4.94
N LEU A 148 9.10 14.45 4.57
CA LEU A 148 9.56 15.79 4.90
C LEU A 148 9.11 16.19 6.31
N ALA A 149 10.04 16.66 7.15
CA ALA A 149 9.77 17.20 8.48
C ALA A 149 9.55 18.72 8.39
N GLU A 150 8.31 19.16 8.09
CA GLU A 150 8.00 20.57 7.83
C GLU A 150 8.03 21.44 9.09
N TYR A 151 7.59 20.91 10.23
CA TYR A 151 7.38 21.68 11.45
C TYR A 151 8.29 21.24 12.58
N ARG A 152 8.87 22.20 13.30
CA ARG A 152 9.68 21.96 14.50
C ARG A 152 8.83 21.44 15.67
N GLY A 153 9.44 20.67 16.55
CA GLY A 153 8.83 20.16 17.77
C GLY A 153 8.57 18.65 17.74
N ARG A 154 7.68 18.18 18.56
CA ARG A 154 7.27 16.79 18.63
C ARG A 154 6.18 16.50 17.60
N VAL A 155 6.52 15.81 16.53
CA VAL A 155 5.64 15.53 15.40
C VAL A 155 5.20 14.07 15.43
N ASN A 156 3.90 13.82 15.27
CA ASN A 156 3.38 12.45 15.14
C ASN A 156 3.85 11.82 13.83
N LEU A 157 4.11 10.52 13.86
CA LEU A 157 4.48 9.79 12.66
C LEU A 157 3.35 9.82 11.62
N PRO A 158 3.69 9.91 10.34
CA PRO A 158 2.69 9.98 9.27
C PRO A 158 1.90 8.68 9.14
N LEU A 159 0.70 8.80 8.58
CA LEU A 159 -0.08 7.63 8.18
C LEU A 159 0.61 6.94 7.00
N LEU A 160 0.89 5.66 7.15
CA LEU A 160 1.53 4.84 6.14
C LEU A 160 0.51 4.06 5.34
N ARG A 161 0.82 3.88 4.08
CA ARG A 161 0.10 3.01 3.18
C ARG A 161 1.00 1.86 2.76
N ILE A 162 0.48 0.66 2.92
CA ILE A 162 1.09 -0.56 2.45
C ILE A 162 0.24 -1.06 1.28
N GLU A 163 0.86 -1.39 0.16
CA GLU A 163 0.14 -1.94 -0.98
C GLU A 163 0.90 -3.07 -1.66
N SER A 164 0.17 -3.97 -2.31
CA SER A 164 0.72 -4.96 -3.23
C SER A 164 -0.16 -5.06 -4.47
N ARG A 165 0.48 -5.29 -5.62
CA ARG A 165 -0.18 -5.52 -6.91
C ARG A 165 0.17 -6.89 -7.47
N PHE A 166 0.80 -7.72 -6.65
CA PHE A 166 1.15 -9.09 -7.04
C PHE A 166 -0.11 -9.96 -7.22
N PRO A 167 -0.17 -10.91 -8.19
CA PRO A 167 0.90 -11.26 -9.14
C PRO A 167 0.85 -10.48 -10.46
N PHE A 168 -0.32 -10.17 -11.03
CA PHE A 168 -0.45 -9.65 -12.39
C PHE A 168 -0.76 -8.16 -12.48
N GLY A 169 -0.82 -7.47 -11.36
CA GLY A 169 -1.19 -6.06 -11.34
C GLY A 169 -2.66 -5.76 -11.67
N LEU A 170 -3.52 -6.78 -11.83
CA LEU A 170 -4.94 -6.61 -12.11
C LEU A 170 -5.71 -6.06 -10.91
N PHE A 171 -5.28 -6.43 -9.71
CA PHE A 171 -5.82 -5.98 -8.45
C PHE A 171 -4.74 -5.31 -7.61
N ARG A 172 -5.16 -4.38 -6.78
CA ARG A 172 -4.32 -3.74 -5.78
C ARG A 172 -4.92 -4.02 -4.41
N ALA A 173 -4.19 -4.77 -3.59
CA ALA A 173 -4.46 -4.91 -2.18
C ALA A 173 -3.74 -3.78 -1.42
N TRP A 174 -4.38 -3.16 -0.44
CA TRP A 174 -3.77 -2.09 0.34
C TRP A 174 -4.32 -2.01 1.75
N SER A 175 -3.52 -1.45 2.65
CA SER A 175 -3.89 -1.19 4.04
C SER A 175 -3.29 0.13 4.49
N LEU A 176 -3.85 0.69 5.56
CA LEU A 176 -3.35 1.89 6.22
C LEU A 176 -2.95 1.55 7.65
N TRP A 177 -1.82 2.10 8.06
CA TRP A 177 -1.31 1.98 9.42
C TRP A 177 -0.70 3.30 9.89
N ARG A 178 -1.01 3.67 11.11
CA ARG A 178 -0.35 4.78 11.80
C ARG A 178 0.58 4.21 12.86
N PRO A 179 1.91 4.29 12.69
CA PRO A 179 2.84 3.89 13.71
C PRO A 179 2.67 4.73 14.98
N ALA A 180 2.70 4.09 16.14
CA ALA A 180 2.83 4.80 17.40
C ALA A 180 4.25 5.33 17.52
N GLY A 181 4.38 6.57 17.97
CA GLY A 181 5.68 7.21 18.14
C GLY A 181 5.70 8.65 17.65
N HIS A 182 6.82 9.28 17.84
CA HIS A 182 7.00 10.69 17.55
C HIS A 182 8.39 10.91 16.96
N LEU A 183 8.46 11.87 16.04
CA LEU A 183 9.69 12.42 15.52
C LEU A 183 10.02 13.71 16.26
N TRP A 184 11.24 13.85 16.74
CA TRP A 184 11.76 15.10 17.27
C TRP A 184 12.38 15.91 16.12
N VAL A 185 11.85 17.12 15.90
CA VAL A 185 12.32 18.01 14.85
C VAL A 185 12.89 19.26 15.50
N TYR A 186 14.21 19.46 15.33
CA TYR A 186 14.92 20.61 15.85
C TYR A 186 14.70 21.85 14.95
N PRO A 187 14.78 23.05 15.54
CA PRO A 187 14.79 24.28 14.74
C PRO A 187 16.00 24.26 13.80
N ARG A 188 15.80 24.74 12.58
CA ARG A 188 16.92 24.95 11.66
C ARG A 188 17.82 26.05 12.22
N LEU A 189 19.13 25.80 12.28
CA LEU A 189 20.10 26.84 12.63
C LEU A 189 20.10 27.86 11.50
N GLU A 190 19.82 29.13 11.83
CA GLU A 190 20.04 30.24 10.91
C GLU A 190 21.56 30.37 10.72
N GLN A 191 22.02 30.26 9.49
CA GLN A 191 23.40 30.58 9.17
C GLN A 191 23.51 32.11 9.20
N PRO A 192 24.49 32.64 9.94
CA PRO A 192 24.72 34.07 10.00
C PRO A 192 25.12 34.67 8.66
#